data_6cab0db1ac0f92440d15360731a171c7
#
_entry.id   6cab0db1ac0f92440d15360731a171c7
#
_cell.length_a   1.000
_cell.length_b   1.000
_cell.length_c   1.000
_cell.angle_alpha   90.00
_cell.angle_beta   90.00
_cell.angle_gamma   90.00
#
_symmetry.space_group_name_H-M   'P 1'
#
loop_
_entity.id
_entity.type
_entity.pdbx_description
1 polymer ?
#
loop_
_entity_poly.entity_id
_entity_poly.type
_entity_poly.pdbx_seq_one_letter_code
_entity_poly.pdbx_strand_id
1 'polypeptide(L)'
;VGNDAPRTSVTPFSTAKAEGPLPSGWGLRQLSRFKRDTFYRLVADPTGVTVIEARAEQSASGVGKRLNVDPAAMPWIQWRWNVPALIASADNTRRHAEDSPVRVIVTFDGDANKLDFEDRAVSARAKALTGEALPYATLMYIWENKAPVDEIIESVHTTRVKMIVVESGATRNGKWLDYERNIARDFERAFGEKPGRILSLGIMTDTDNTGEVAVAYYGDIHLSPQPLKKESK
;
A
#
# COMPACT_ATOMS: atom_id res chain seq x y z
N VAL A 1 25.79 -12.38 0.26
CA VAL A 1 24.94 -13.56 0.05
C VAL A 1 23.59 -13.19 0.60
N GLY A 2 22.68 -12.71 -0.28
CA GLY A 2 21.36 -12.26 0.08
C GLY A 2 20.51 -13.45 0.54
N ASN A 3 19.94 -13.33 1.72
CA ASN A 3 18.96 -14.26 2.24
C ASN A 3 17.65 -14.03 1.46
N ASP A 4 17.46 -14.72 0.33
CA ASP A 4 16.23 -14.69 -0.47
C ASP A 4 15.14 -15.42 0.31
N ALA A 5 14.43 -14.67 1.18
CA ALA A 5 13.18 -15.17 1.75
C ALA A 5 12.22 -15.55 0.60
N PRO A 6 11.42 -16.62 0.73
CA PRO A 6 10.54 -17.08 -0.34
C PRO A 6 9.66 -15.93 -0.82
N ARG A 7 9.75 -15.58 -2.11
CA ARG A 7 8.97 -14.50 -2.74
C ARG A 7 7.46 -14.79 -2.82
N THR A 8 7.03 -15.92 -2.28
CA THR A 8 5.64 -16.38 -2.29
C THR A 8 4.90 -16.12 -0.98
N SER A 9 5.58 -15.63 0.07
CA SER A 9 4.98 -15.38 1.39
C SER A 9 5.24 -13.97 1.89
N VAL A 10 4.32 -13.46 2.68
CA VAL A 10 4.43 -12.19 3.40
C VAL A 10 4.86 -12.47 4.83
N THR A 11 6.06 -12.01 5.22
CA THR A 11 6.55 -12.16 6.60
C THR A 11 5.80 -11.19 7.51
N PRO A 12 5.11 -11.66 8.55
CA PRO A 12 4.36 -10.79 9.46
C PRO A 12 5.27 -9.86 10.26
N PHE A 13 4.82 -8.64 10.54
CA PHE A 13 5.54 -7.69 11.39
C PHE A 13 5.60 -8.15 12.84
N SER A 14 4.54 -8.84 13.29
CA SER A 14 4.43 -9.39 14.65
C SER A 14 5.48 -10.44 15.00
N THR A 15 6.16 -11.01 14.00
CA THR A 15 7.27 -11.97 14.23
C THR A 15 8.59 -11.29 14.54
N ALA A 16 8.69 -9.98 14.33
CA ALA A 16 9.88 -9.19 14.63
C ALA A 16 9.83 -8.61 16.04
N LYS A 17 10.99 -8.24 16.57
CA LYS A 17 11.10 -7.56 17.86
C LYS A 17 10.82 -6.07 17.66
N ALA A 18 10.04 -5.48 18.56
CA ALA A 18 9.89 -4.02 18.65
C ALA A 18 11.26 -3.34 18.79
N GLU A 19 11.43 -2.18 18.18
CA GLU A 19 12.68 -1.42 18.03
C GLU A 19 13.81 -2.19 17.28
N GLY A 20 13.48 -3.32 16.68
CA GLY A 20 14.39 -4.12 15.87
C GLY A 20 14.34 -3.76 14.37
N PRO A 21 15.11 -4.48 13.54
CA PRO A 21 15.06 -4.32 12.09
C PRO A 21 13.75 -4.86 11.50
N LEU A 22 13.39 -4.36 10.32
CA LEU A 22 12.24 -4.87 9.57
C LEU A 22 12.39 -6.39 9.32
N PRO A 23 11.27 -7.15 9.31
CA PRO A 23 11.30 -8.57 9.03
C PRO A 23 11.90 -8.89 7.66
N SER A 24 12.41 -10.10 7.51
CA SER A 24 13.06 -10.56 6.27
C SER A 24 12.25 -10.28 5.01
N GLY A 25 12.92 -9.69 4.03
CA GLY A 25 12.38 -9.33 2.73
C GLY A 25 11.63 -7.98 2.68
N TRP A 26 11.33 -7.36 3.82
CA TRP A 26 10.82 -6.00 3.88
C TRP A 26 11.95 -4.98 3.83
N GLY A 27 11.75 -3.87 3.15
CA GLY A 27 12.72 -2.79 3.06
C GLY A 27 12.09 -1.47 2.67
N LEU A 28 12.80 -0.39 2.97
CA LEU A 28 12.39 0.96 2.59
C LEU A 28 12.29 1.09 1.06
N ARG A 29 11.30 1.84 0.59
CA ARG A 29 11.04 2.15 -0.81
C ARG A 29 10.94 3.64 -1.00
N GLN A 30 12.00 4.24 -1.50
CA GLN A 30 12.00 5.65 -1.88
C GLN A 30 11.22 5.85 -3.17
N LEU A 31 10.35 6.85 -3.22
CA LEU A 31 9.64 7.25 -4.45
C LEU A 31 10.54 8.10 -5.35
N SER A 32 11.43 8.89 -4.77
CA SER A 32 12.35 9.77 -5.47
C SER A 32 13.44 10.24 -4.51
N ARG A 33 14.67 10.41 -5.01
CA ARG A 33 15.77 11.02 -4.26
C ARG A 33 15.53 12.49 -3.85
N PHE A 34 14.50 13.12 -4.38
CA PHE A 34 14.14 14.52 -4.10
C PHE A 34 13.03 14.66 -3.05
N LYS A 35 12.35 13.56 -2.71
CA LYS A 35 11.33 13.55 -1.67
C LYS A 35 11.96 13.14 -0.34
N ARG A 36 11.50 13.75 0.75
CA ARG A 36 11.85 13.32 2.11
C ARG A 36 11.24 11.95 2.35
N ASP A 37 11.97 11.08 3.04
CA ASP A 37 11.46 9.77 3.45
C ASP A 37 10.53 9.88 4.66
N THR A 38 9.44 9.14 4.64
CA THR A 38 8.61 8.86 5.81
C THR A 38 9.38 7.97 6.77
N PHE A 39 9.30 8.25 8.06
CA PHE A 39 9.95 7.46 9.08
C PHE A 39 9.10 6.23 9.44
N TYR A 40 9.71 5.05 9.43
CA TYR A 40 9.10 3.78 9.80
C TYR A 40 9.91 3.08 10.88
N ARG A 41 9.24 2.58 11.92
CA ARG A 41 9.85 1.74 12.95
C ARG A 41 8.89 0.67 13.44
N LEU A 42 9.44 -0.41 14.00
CA LEU A 42 8.67 -1.43 14.71
C LEU A 42 8.44 -0.98 16.15
N VAL A 43 7.18 -1.02 16.58
CA VAL A 43 6.79 -0.69 17.95
C VAL A 43 5.85 -1.77 18.50
N ALA A 44 5.78 -1.91 19.81
CA ALA A 44 4.73 -2.72 20.44
C ALA A 44 3.43 -1.91 20.49
N ASP A 45 2.32 -2.49 20.04
CA ASP A 45 1.00 -1.92 20.27
C ASP A 45 0.58 -2.07 21.76
N PRO A 46 -0.54 -1.48 22.20
CA PRO A 46 -0.99 -1.60 23.59
C PRO A 46 -1.23 -3.05 24.09
N THR A 47 -1.35 -4.01 23.17
CA THR A 47 -1.49 -5.45 23.51
C THR A 47 -0.16 -6.19 23.53
N GLY A 48 0.95 -5.50 23.21
CA GLY A 48 2.29 -6.07 23.15
C GLY A 48 2.64 -6.69 21.79
N VAL A 49 1.78 -6.61 20.80
CA VAL A 49 2.04 -7.10 19.44
C VAL A 49 2.89 -6.10 18.67
N THR A 50 3.93 -6.58 18.00
CA THR A 50 4.78 -5.73 17.16
C THR A 50 4.07 -5.31 15.88
N VAL A 51 4.04 -4.00 15.63
CA VAL A 51 3.43 -3.35 14.47
C VAL A 51 4.40 -2.33 13.88
N ILE A 52 4.14 -1.81 12.68
CA ILE A 52 4.88 -0.67 12.12
C ILE A 52 4.18 0.62 12.53
N GLU A 53 4.92 1.55 13.13
CA GLU A 53 4.58 2.97 13.21
C GLU A 53 5.18 3.69 12.00
N ALA A 54 4.34 4.44 11.29
CA ALA A 54 4.73 5.33 10.20
C ALA A 54 4.51 6.79 10.66
N ARG A 55 5.52 7.65 10.43
CA ARG A 55 5.42 9.09 10.67
C ARG A 55 5.87 9.85 9.45
N ALA A 56 4.93 10.50 8.77
CA ALA A 56 5.19 11.36 7.63
C ALA A 56 5.18 12.82 8.07
N GLU A 57 6.20 13.57 7.66
CA GLU A 57 6.34 15.02 7.86
C GLU A 57 6.78 15.64 6.54
N GLN A 58 5.82 16.09 5.74
CA GLN A 58 6.07 16.59 4.38
C GLN A 58 6.90 15.59 3.56
N SER A 59 6.53 14.31 3.66
CA SER A 59 7.35 13.20 3.18
C SER A 59 6.51 12.14 2.46
N ALA A 60 7.17 11.38 1.59
CA ALA A 60 6.57 10.25 0.88
C ALA A 60 7.62 9.19 0.61
N SER A 61 7.51 8.08 1.30
CA SER A 61 8.20 6.83 1.02
C SER A 61 7.39 5.67 1.60
N GLY A 62 7.72 4.46 1.26
CA GLY A 62 7.03 3.27 1.74
C GLY A 62 7.96 2.22 2.33
N VAL A 63 7.35 1.17 2.85
CA VAL A 63 8.01 -0.08 3.20
C VAL A 63 7.38 -1.17 2.34
N GLY A 64 8.19 -1.96 1.65
CA GLY A 64 7.68 -2.94 0.70
C GLY A 64 8.49 -4.23 0.67
N LYS A 65 7.84 -5.29 0.19
CA LYS A 65 8.39 -6.62 -0.01
C LYS A 65 8.15 -7.06 -1.46
N ARG A 66 9.22 -7.52 -2.13
CA ARG A 66 9.10 -8.14 -3.46
C ARG A 66 8.44 -9.51 -3.33
N LEU A 67 7.53 -9.79 -4.22
CA LEU A 67 6.77 -11.03 -4.31
C LEU A 67 6.84 -11.61 -5.72
N ASN A 68 6.38 -12.84 -5.86
CA ASN A 68 6.05 -13.49 -7.13
C ASN A 68 4.89 -14.45 -6.89
N VAL A 69 3.69 -13.90 -6.74
CA VAL A 69 2.49 -14.63 -6.32
C VAL A 69 1.45 -14.60 -7.44
N ASP A 70 0.83 -15.75 -7.69
CA ASP A 70 -0.32 -15.85 -8.58
C ASP A 70 -1.59 -15.40 -7.81
N PRO A 71 -2.24 -14.30 -8.21
CA PRO A 71 -3.46 -13.84 -7.56
C PRO A 71 -4.65 -14.79 -7.74
N ALA A 72 -4.60 -15.73 -8.70
CA ALA A 72 -5.61 -16.77 -8.81
C ALA A 72 -5.46 -17.83 -7.71
N ALA A 73 -4.23 -18.12 -7.28
CA ALA A 73 -3.94 -19.05 -6.19
C ALA A 73 -4.09 -18.41 -4.81
N MET A 74 -3.77 -17.12 -4.69
CA MET A 74 -3.81 -16.35 -3.43
C MET A 74 -4.64 -15.06 -3.64
N PRO A 75 -5.96 -15.17 -3.86
CA PRO A 75 -6.78 -14.02 -4.22
C PRO A 75 -7.15 -13.11 -3.04
N TRP A 76 -6.95 -13.55 -1.80
CA TRP A 76 -7.37 -12.78 -0.64
C TRP A 76 -6.19 -12.10 0.03
N ILE A 77 -6.39 -10.81 0.40
CA ILE A 77 -5.49 -10.04 1.24
C ILE A 77 -6.22 -9.64 2.52
N GLN A 78 -5.56 -9.80 3.66
CA GLN A 78 -6.03 -9.33 4.96
C GLN A 78 -4.97 -8.43 5.55
N TRP A 79 -5.40 -7.36 6.23
CA TRP A 79 -4.51 -6.45 6.97
C TRP A 79 -5.28 -5.73 8.06
N ARG A 80 -4.54 -5.11 8.95
CA ARG A 80 -5.10 -4.18 9.92
C ARG A 80 -4.26 -2.91 9.99
N TRP A 81 -4.91 -1.81 10.30
CA TRP A 81 -4.27 -0.54 10.57
C TRP A 81 -4.99 0.29 11.63
N ASN A 82 -4.30 1.32 12.14
CA ASN A 82 -4.87 2.33 13.02
C ASN A 82 -4.40 3.70 12.54
N VAL A 83 -5.34 4.61 12.36
CA VAL A 83 -5.11 6.00 11.97
C VAL A 83 -5.59 6.90 13.09
N PRO A 84 -4.69 7.49 13.90
CA PRO A 84 -5.08 8.38 14.99
C PRO A 84 -5.82 9.63 14.52
N ALA A 85 -5.41 10.21 13.38
CA ALA A 85 -6.03 11.39 12.78
C ALA A 85 -5.86 11.38 11.26
N LEU A 86 -6.85 11.89 10.54
CA LEU A 86 -6.76 12.11 9.10
C LEU A 86 -5.87 13.33 8.78
N ILE A 87 -5.38 13.37 7.55
CA ILE A 87 -4.70 14.55 6.98
C ILE A 87 -5.78 15.53 6.54
N ALA A 88 -5.88 16.69 7.20
CA ALA A 88 -7.06 17.54 7.10
C ALA A 88 -7.39 18.03 5.68
N SER A 89 -6.36 18.35 4.88
CA SER A 89 -6.52 18.85 3.51
C SER A 89 -6.32 17.78 2.42
N ALA A 90 -6.16 16.51 2.78
CA ALA A 90 -5.98 15.44 1.80
C ALA A 90 -7.24 15.19 0.96
N ASP A 91 -7.01 14.99 -0.33
CA ASP A 91 -8.02 14.68 -1.33
C ASP A 91 -7.33 13.97 -2.51
N ASN A 92 -7.50 12.66 -2.59
CA ASN A 92 -6.82 11.82 -3.59
C ASN A 92 -7.31 12.05 -5.03
N THR A 93 -8.32 12.90 -5.24
CA THR A 93 -8.76 13.34 -6.56
C THR A 93 -8.01 14.58 -7.07
N ARG A 94 -7.16 15.18 -6.25
CA ARG A 94 -6.45 16.43 -6.55
C ARG A 94 -4.94 16.27 -6.45
N ARG A 95 -4.22 16.59 -7.54
CA ARG A 95 -2.77 16.43 -7.65
C ARG A 95 -1.95 17.05 -6.50
N HIS A 96 -2.38 18.17 -5.96
CA HIS A 96 -1.68 18.89 -4.89
C HIS A 96 -2.13 18.49 -3.48
N ALA A 97 -2.99 17.50 -3.36
CA ALA A 97 -3.54 17.00 -2.11
C ALA A 97 -3.68 15.47 -2.10
N GLU A 98 -3.05 14.76 -3.06
CA GLU A 98 -3.08 13.29 -3.19
C GLU A 98 -2.22 12.62 -2.11
N ASP A 99 -2.59 12.82 -0.84
CA ASP A 99 -1.97 12.22 0.33
C ASP A 99 -2.95 11.26 1.03
N SER A 100 -2.41 10.28 1.74
CA SER A 100 -3.25 9.39 2.57
C SER A 100 -2.50 8.98 3.84
N PRO A 101 -3.19 8.94 4.99
CA PRO A 101 -2.57 8.50 6.23
C PRO A 101 -2.14 7.02 6.16
N VAL A 102 -2.83 6.23 5.37
CA VAL A 102 -2.51 4.80 5.17
C VAL A 102 -2.78 4.36 3.74
N ARG A 103 -1.84 3.61 3.18
CA ARG A 103 -1.99 2.89 1.92
C ARG A 103 -1.46 1.47 2.08
N VAL A 104 -2.22 0.48 1.64
CA VAL A 104 -1.72 -0.87 1.33
C VAL A 104 -1.62 -0.98 -0.17
N ILE A 105 -0.43 -1.29 -0.68
CA ILE A 105 -0.06 -1.18 -2.09
C ILE A 105 0.25 -2.57 -2.63
N VAL A 106 -0.37 -2.94 -3.74
CA VAL A 106 -0.11 -4.19 -4.46
C VAL A 106 0.26 -3.84 -5.88
N THR A 107 1.43 -4.31 -6.34
CA THR A 107 1.89 -4.08 -7.71
C THR A 107 1.82 -5.36 -8.52
N PHE A 108 1.52 -5.20 -9.81
CA PHE A 108 1.25 -6.32 -10.71
C PHE A 108 2.13 -6.29 -11.94
N ASP A 109 2.45 -7.47 -12.43
CA ASP A 109 3.00 -7.69 -13.76
C ASP A 109 1.90 -7.59 -14.83
N GLY A 110 2.29 -7.40 -16.07
CA GLY A 110 1.38 -7.38 -17.21
C GLY A 110 2.08 -7.11 -18.54
N ASP A 111 1.30 -7.05 -19.60
CA ASP A 111 1.82 -6.80 -20.93
C ASP A 111 2.02 -5.30 -21.18
N ALA A 112 3.27 -4.85 -21.10
CA ALA A 112 3.64 -3.45 -21.35
C ALA A 112 3.23 -2.92 -22.74
N ASN A 113 2.97 -3.80 -23.73
CA ASN A 113 2.51 -3.38 -25.04
C ASN A 113 1.05 -2.87 -25.02
N LYS A 114 0.29 -3.23 -23.99
CA LYS A 114 -1.08 -2.73 -23.78
C LYS A 114 -1.14 -1.34 -23.18
N LEU A 115 -0.02 -0.83 -22.65
CA LEU A 115 0.05 0.53 -22.10
C LEU A 115 -0.11 1.54 -23.23
N ASP A 116 -0.86 2.60 -22.99
CA ASP A 116 -0.93 3.72 -23.92
C ASP A 116 0.38 4.54 -23.93
N PHE A 117 0.43 5.54 -24.79
CA PHE A 117 1.64 6.37 -24.94
C PHE A 117 1.96 7.15 -23.67
N GLU A 118 0.94 7.67 -22.98
CA GLU A 118 1.11 8.51 -21.78
C GLU A 118 1.65 7.67 -20.62
N ASP A 119 1.06 6.50 -20.36
CA ASP A 119 1.51 5.58 -19.31
C ASP A 119 2.93 5.06 -19.58
N ARG A 120 3.28 4.77 -20.85
CA ARG A 120 4.66 4.43 -21.22
C ARG A 120 5.63 5.58 -20.96
N ALA A 121 5.23 6.81 -21.27
CA ALA A 121 6.07 8.00 -21.01
C ALA A 121 6.27 8.23 -19.50
N VAL A 122 5.24 8.06 -18.68
CA VAL A 122 5.33 8.14 -17.22
C VAL A 122 6.27 7.07 -16.67
N SER A 123 6.16 5.81 -17.13
CA SER A 123 7.03 4.72 -16.72
C SER A 123 8.49 4.95 -17.14
N ALA A 124 8.72 5.45 -18.36
CA ALA A 124 10.06 5.80 -18.83
C ALA A 124 10.70 6.93 -18.00
N ARG A 125 9.92 7.95 -17.64
CA ARG A 125 10.38 9.02 -16.74
C ARG A 125 10.73 8.49 -15.36
N ALA A 126 9.88 7.64 -14.79
CA ALA A 126 10.15 7.00 -13.50
C ALA A 126 11.46 6.22 -13.56
N LYS A 127 11.67 5.42 -14.59
CA LYS A 127 12.92 4.66 -14.80
C LYS A 127 14.15 5.57 -14.90
N ALA A 128 14.04 6.70 -15.60
CA ALA A 128 15.14 7.65 -15.71
C ALA A 128 15.50 8.32 -14.37
N LEU A 129 14.52 8.53 -13.49
CA LEU A 129 14.70 9.19 -12.19
C LEU A 129 15.10 8.23 -11.06
N THR A 130 14.58 7.01 -11.08
CA THR A 130 14.71 6.04 -9.96
C THR A 130 15.57 4.83 -10.32
N GLY A 131 15.86 4.61 -11.61
CA GLY A 131 16.51 3.40 -12.11
C GLY A 131 15.56 2.22 -12.37
N GLU A 132 14.32 2.28 -11.90
CA GLU A 132 13.30 1.22 -12.06
C GLU A 132 12.08 1.75 -12.81
N ALA A 133 11.57 0.97 -13.77
CA ALA A 133 10.30 1.26 -14.43
C ALA A 133 9.14 1.05 -13.44
N LEU A 134 8.04 1.77 -13.64
CA LEU A 134 6.81 1.49 -12.89
C LEU A 134 6.31 0.07 -13.20
N PRO A 135 5.68 -0.62 -12.23
CA PRO A 135 4.98 -1.86 -12.50
C PRO A 135 3.85 -1.63 -13.52
N TYR A 136 3.43 -2.71 -14.18
CA TYR A 136 2.33 -2.64 -15.16
C TYR A 136 1.06 -2.01 -14.58
N ALA A 137 0.70 -2.37 -13.36
CA ALA A 137 -0.41 -1.78 -12.64
C ALA A 137 -0.14 -1.78 -11.13
N THR A 138 -0.73 -0.82 -10.44
CA THR A 138 -0.69 -0.68 -8.98
C THR A 138 -2.11 -0.49 -8.45
N LEU A 139 -2.52 -1.35 -7.55
CA LEU A 139 -3.76 -1.24 -6.80
C LEU A 139 -3.41 -0.81 -5.37
N MET A 140 -4.09 0.21 -4.87
CA MET A 140 -3.92 0.67 -3.50
C MET A 140 -5.25 0.58 -2.74
N TYR A 141 -5.20 0.19 -1.49
CA TYR A 141 -6.30 0.33 -0.53
C TYR A 141 -5.98 1.51 0.36
N ILE A 142 -6.92 2.46 0.48
CA ILE A 142 -6.68 3.74 1.16
C ILE A 142 -7.79 4.08 2.14
N TRP A 143 -7.46 4.97 3.09
CA TRP A 143 -8.42 5.69 3.92
C TRP A 143 -8.55 7.10 3.39
N GLU A 144 -9.74 7.49 3.01
CA GLU A 144 -10.04 8.77 2.40
C GLU A 144 -10.83 9.69 3.34
N ASN A 145 -10.76 11.00 3.12
CA ASN A 145 -11.46 11.97 3.96
C ASN A 145 -12.97 12.01 3.68
N LYS A 146 -13.36 11.92 2.42
CA LYS A 146 -14.75 12.21 1.97
C LYS A 146 -15.30 11.23 0.96
N ALA A 147 -14.45 10.67 0.09
CA ALA A 147 -14.89 9.73 -0.93
C ALA A 147 -15.53 8.50 -0.27
N PRO A 148 -16.65 8.00 -0.78
CA PRO A 148 -17.35 6.88 -0.17
C PRO A 148 -16.52 5.58 -0.24
N VAL A 149 -16.77 4.70 0.73
CA VAL A 149 -16.17 3.35 0.73
C VAL A 149 -16.56 2.62 -0.57
N ASP A 150 -15.63 1.85 -1.10
CA ASP A 150 -15.66 1.13 -2.39
C ASP A 150 -15.56 2.02 -3.64
N GLU A 151 -15.42 3.33 -3.52
CA GLU A 151 -15.05 4.17 -4.66
C GLU A 151 -13.66 3.81 -5.18
N ILE A 152 -13.52 3.83 -6.50
CA ILE A 152 -12.24 3.66 -7.19
C ILE A 152 -11.79 5.01 -7.70
N ILE A 153 -10.70 5.50 -7.14
CA ILE A 153 -10.06 6.77 -7.55
C ILE A 153 -8.88 6.42 -8.45
N GLU A 154 -8.86 6.99 -9.65
CA GLU A 154 -7.70 6.91 -10.54
C GLU A 154 -6.66 7.94 -10.11
N SER A 155 -5.38 7.56 -10.07
CA SER A 155 -4.32 8.52 -9.80
C SER A 155 -4.28 9.63 -10.85
N VAL A 156 -4.06 10.83 -10.39
CA VAL A 156 -3.91 12.02 -11.26
C VAL A 156 -2.63 12.02 -12.10
N HIS A 157 -1.78 11.00 -11.93
CA HIS A 157 -0.49 10.88 -12.61
C HIS A 157 -0.46 9.82 -13.71
N THR A 158 -1.29 8.78 -13.62
CA THR A 158 -1.30 7.62 -14.54
C THR A 158 -2.57 6.82 -14.37
N THR A 159 -3.09 6.26 -15.47
CA THR A 159 -4.26 5.36 -15.44
C THR A 159 -3.93 4.01 -14.82
N ARG A 160 -2.64 3.69 -14.65
CA ARG A 160 -2.16 2.41 -14.14
C ARG A 160 -2.01 2.34 -12.61
N VAL A 161 -2.39 3.40 -11.90
CA VAL A 161 -2.52 3.42 -10.44
C VAL A 161 -3.97 3.72 -10.09
N LYS A 162 -4.61 2.77 -9.41
CA LYS A 162 -5.99 2.89 -8.92
C LYS A 162 -6.02 2.70 -7.41
N MET A 163 -6.83 3.52 -6.76
CA MET A 163 -7.01 3.51 -5.31
C MET A 163 -8.45 3.09 -4.99
N ILE A 164 -8.63 2.11 -4.12
CA ILE A 164 -9.94 1.70 -3.59
C ILE A 164 -10.06 2.24 -2.18
N VAL A 165 -11.08 3.03 -1.95
CA VAL A 165 -11.43 3.54 -0.62
C VAL A 165 -11.98 2.40 0.22
N VAL A 166 -11.30 2.02 1.29
CA VAL A 166 -11.78 0.98 2.21
C VAL A 166 -12.27 1.56 3.54
N GLU A 167 -11.92 2.82 3.82
CA GLU A 167 -12.42 3.57 4.96
C GLU A 167 -12.57 5.04 4.58
N SER A 168 -13.56 5.73 5.16
CA SER A 168 -13.85 7.13 4.85
C SER A 168 -14.25 7.92 6.09
N GLY A 169 -13.74 9.15 6.19
CA GLY A 169 -14.06 10.09 7.26
C GLY A 169 -13.41 9.72 8.61
N ALA A 170 -13.66 10.56 9.62
CA ALA A 170 -12.93 10.52 10.90
C ALA A 170 -13.59 9.65 11.98
N THR A 171 -14.75 9.06 11.74
CA THR A 171 -15.57 8.38 12.77
C THR A 171 -14.85 7.20 13.43
N ARG A 172 -13.92 6.58 12.74
CA ARG A 172 -13.18 5.41 13.20
C ARG A 172 -11.72 5.70 13.55
N ASN A 173 -11.32 6.99 13.60
CA ASN A 173 -9.97 7.39 14.00
C ASN A 173 -9.59 6.78 15.35
N GLY A 174 -8.31 6.42 15.50
CA GLY A 174 -7.73 5.85 16.71
C GLY A 174 -8.12 4.39 16.98
N LYS A 175 -8.91 3.76 16.13
CA LYS A 175 -9.31 2.35 16.26
C LYS A 175 -8.45 1.46 15.39
N TRP A 176 -8.12 0.28 15.87
CA TRP A 176 -7.63 -0.80 15.04
C TRP A 176 -8.77 -1.35 14.19
N LEU A 177 -8.57 -1.37 12.87
CA LEU A 177 -9.55 -1.83 11.89
C LEU A 177 -8.94 -2.95 11.06
N ASP A 178 -9.71 -4.04 10.93
CA ASP A 178 -9.33 -5.21 10.16
C ASP A 178 -10.06 -5.21 8.82
N TYR A 179 -9.34 -5.51 7.75
CA TYR A 179 -9.87 -5.57 6.39
C TYR A 179 -9.54 -6.88 5.72
N GLU A 180 -10.44 -7.32 4.86
CA GLU A 180 -10.26 -8.44 3.96
C GLU A 180 -10.78 -8.06 2.57
N ARG A 181 -9.96 -8.25 1.53
CA ARG A 181 -10.34 -7.95 0.15
C ARG A 181 -9.93 -9.09 -0.78
N ASN A 182 -10.71 -9.26 -1.85
CA ASN A 182 -10.33 -10.15 -2.94
C ASN A 182 -9.57 -9.35 -4.01
N ILE A 183 -8.24 -9.46 -4.01
CA ILE A 183 -7.34 -8.69 -4.89
C ILE A 183 -7.69 -8.90 -6.38
N ALA A 184 -7.99 -10.14 -6.78
CA ALA A 184 -8.26 -10.44 -8.18
C ALA A 184 -9.54 -9.74 -8.67
N ARG A 185 -10.61 -9.79 -7.87
CA ARG A 185 -11.86 -9.09 -8.16
C ARG A 185 -11.71 -7.58 -8.13
N ASP A 186 -10.99 -7.06 -7.15
CA ASP A 186 -10.74 -5.63 -7.03
C ASP A 186 -9.92 -5.11 -8.21
N PHE A 187 -8.93 -5.88 -8.66
CA PHE A 187 -8.16 -5.56 -9.85
C PHE A 187 -9.03 -5.55 -11.11
N GLU A 188 -9.81 -6.61 -11.34
CA GLU A 188 -10.73 -6.68 -12.50
C GLU A 188 -11.72 -5.50 -12.50
N ARG A 189 -12.25 -5.14 -11.34
CA ARG A 189 -13.15 -3.99 -11.18
C ARG A 189 -12.46 -2.66 -11.48
N ALA A 190 -11.20 -2.50 -11.08
CA ALA A 190 -10.46 -1.27 -11.23
C ALA A 190 -9.89 -1.07 -12.64
N PHE A 191 -9.39 -2.15 -13.27
CA PHE A 191 -8.66 -2.07 -14.54
C PHE A 191 -9.41 -2.67 -15.73
N GLY A 192 -10.52 -3.39 -15.51
CA GLY A 192 -11.31 -4.02 -16.59
C GLY A 192 -10.64 -5.24 -17.23
N GLU A 193 -9.59 -5.77 -16.62
CA GLU A 193 -8.82 -6.93 -17.10
C GLU A 193 -8.40 -7.84 -15.94
N LYS A 194 -7.99 -9.06 -16.23
CA LYS A 194 -7.47 -9.98 -15.22
C LYS A 194 -6.07 -9.55 -14.76
N PRO A 195 -5.76 -9.68 -13.46
CA PRO A 195 -4.43 -9.34 -12.95
C PRO A 195 -3.37 -10.31 -13.45
N GLY A 196 -2.17 -9.78 -13.72
CA GLY A 196 -0.94 -10.56 -13.80
C GLY A 196 -0.45 -10.97 -12.42
N ARG A 197 0.78 -11.47 -12.33
CA ARG A 197 1.38 -11.86 -11.05
C ARG A 197 1.55 -10.65 -10.12
N ILE A 198 1.39 -10.88 -8.84
CA ILE A 198 1.73 -9.88 -7.80
C ILE A 198 3.25 -9.82 -7.70
N LEU A 199 3.82 -8.64 -7.97
CA LEU A 199 5.27 -8.39 -7.94
C LEU A 199 5.75 -7.85 -6.61
N SER A 200 4.91 -7.11 -5.90
CA SER A 200 5.23 -6.58 -4.58
C SER A 200 3.99 -6.25 -3.76
N LEU A 201 4.21 -6.18 -2.47
CA LEU A 201 3.27 -5.68 -1.48
C LEU A 201 3.98 -4.61 -0.65
N GLY A 202 3.27 -3.54 -0.31
CA GLY A 202 3.84 -2.46 0.49
C GLY A 202 2.80 -1.69 1.28
N ILE A 203 3.32 -0.81 2.12
CA ILE A 203 2.57 0.19 2.89
C ILE A 203 3.17 1.57 2.65
N MET A 204 2.36 2.60 2.71
CA MET A 204 2.82 3.98 2.62
C MET A 204 1.93 4.92 3.41
N THR A 205 2.57 5.89 4.06
CA THR A 205 1.96 7.07 4.68
C THR A 205 2.66 8.27 4.08
N ASP A 206 1.92 9.18 3.48
CA ASP A 206 2.46 10.33 2.74
C ASP A 206 1.75 11.64 3.08
N THR A 207 2.50 12.72 3.08
CA THR A 207 2.05 14.09 3.38
C THR A 207 2.82 15.13 2.57
N ASP A 208 3.47 14.73 1.48
CA ASP A 208 4.33 15.62 0.72
C ASP A 208 3.56 16.60 -0.18
N ASN A 209 2.32 16.28 -0.54
CA ASN A 209 1.46 17.17 -1.31
C ASN A 209 0.75 18.20 -0.44
N THR A 210 0.25 17.81 0.73
CA THR A 210 -0.44 18.72 1.67
C THR A 210 0.53 19.49 2.56
N GLY A 211 1.75 18.97 2.77
CA GLY A 211 2.73 19.55 3.68
C GLY A 211 2.41 19.35 5.16
N GLU A 212 1.46 18.48 5.47
CA GLU A 212 1.02 18.18 6.84
C GLU A 212 1.88 17.08 7.52
N VAL A 213 1.42 16.64 8.68
CA VAL A 213 2.01 15.53 9.44
C VAL A 213 0.96 14.44 9.61
N ALA A 214 1.35 13.20 9.39
CA ALA A 214 0.51 12.04 9.65
C ALA A 214 1.26 10.97 10.45
N VAL A 215 0.53 10.31 11.35
CA VAL A 215 0.98 9.12 12.06
C VAL A 215 -0.01 8.01 11.80
N ALA A 216 0.49 6.82 11.51
CA ALA A 216 -0.32 5.63 11.31
C ALA A 216 0.38 4.38 11.83
N TYR A 217 -0.40 3.35 12.11
CA TYR A 217 0.10 2.06 12.55
C TYR A 217 -0.41 0.96 11.62
N TYR A 218 0.49 0.07 11.21
CA TYR A 218 0.17 -1.08 10.36
C TYR A 218 0.49 -2.37 11.10
N GLY A 219 -0.50 -3.24 11.21
CA GLY A 219 -0.31 -4.61 11.66
C GLY A 219 0.04 -5.54 10.50
N ASP A 220 -0.02 -6.83 10.76
CA ASP A 220 0.33 -7.86 9.79
C ASP A 220 -0.53 -7.79 8.53
N ILE A 221 0.09 -8.15 7.41
CA ILE A 221 -0.56 -8.30 6.11
C ILE A 221 -0.40 -9.75 5.67
N HIS A 222 -1.50 -10.38 5.27
CA HIS A 222 -1.53 -11.77 4.84
C HIS A 222 -2.12 -11.92 3.45
N LEU A 223 -1.57 -12.86 2.67
CA LEU A 223 -2.19 -13.37 1.45
C LEU A 223 -2.68 -14.79 1.72
N SER A 224 -3.87 -15.12 1.23
CA SER A 224 -4.45 -16.45 1.45
C SER A 224 -5.26 -16.95 0.25
N PRO A 225 -5.37 -18.30 0.08
CA PRO A 225 -6.18 -18.90 -0.98
C PRO A 225 -7.69 -18.78 -0.70
N GLN A 226 -8.10 -18.56 0.54
CA GLN A 226 -9.49 -18.51 0.97
C GLN A 226 -9.70 -17.32 1.92
N PRO A 227 -10.92 -16.78 1.99
CA PRO A 227 -11.24 -15.75 2.97
C PRO A 227 -11.09 -16.30 4.39
N LEU A 228 -10.88 -15.41 5.35
CA LEU A 228 -10.92 -15.76 6.76
C LEU A 228 -12.30 -16.35 7.08
N LYS A 229 -12.33 -17.50 7.75
CA LYS A 229 -13.58 -18.03 8.28
C LYS A 229 -14.10 -17.01 9.29
N LYS A 230 -15.25 -16.41 9.03
CA LYS A 230 -15.96 -15.68 10.07
C LYS A 230 -16.33 -16.68 11.14
N GLU A 231 -15.76 -16.54 12.35
CA GLU A 231 -16.26 -17.28 13.49
C GLU A 231 -17.76 -16.96 13.62
N SER A 232 -18.58 -17.97 13.45
CA SER A 232 -20.00 -17.87 13.74
C SER A 232 -20.17 -17.55 15.24
N LYS A 233 -20.58 -16.30 15.51
CA LYS A 233 -20.96 -15.90 16.86
C LYS A 233 -22.30 -16.52 17.25
#